data_764ff33dbb4182eed6799bf3f2de966b
#
_entry.id   764ff33dbb4182eed6799bf3f2de966b
#
_cell.length_a   1.000
_cell.length_b   1.000
_cell.length_c   1.000
_cell.angle_alpha   90.00
_cell.angle_beta   90.00
_cell.angle_gamma   90.00
#
_symmetry.space_group_name_H-M   'P 1'
#
loop_
_entity.id
_entity.type
_entity.pdbx_description
1 polymer ?
#
loop_
_entity_poly.entity_id
_entity_poly.type
_entity_poly.pdbx_seq_one_letter_code
_entity_poly.pdbx_strand_id
1 'polypeptide(L)'
;MSKKRMSFRVVCCFIALFLILAVSGCGLFIETIPKGEIPGKAPEDRYVMIDHVNYHYLEYPGAGPDIFLLHGFASSTYTWEKVIPYLTGQGYHVWALDMKGAGWSDKPKDTTYDTITLMREVNRWMDVMGLKHVVFAGNSLGGAVALLMTLEHPDKTDKLILIDSAGYPIKRPFVIRLAKMPFAAEIVRLFFGRWVVKRTLKEVFYNDAMVTEEKIDAYFSRLSTENSLYANTALARSLDFDALSSYTKRIPEIKNRTLILWGKDDAWIPLESGYRFSKDLANEKLVILPECGHVPQEEKPEQTAKIMIDFIEGR
;
A
#
# COMPACT_ATOMS: atom_id res chain seq x y z
N MET A 1 19.60 -16.27 -38.92
CA MET A 1 18.37 -16.60 -38.15
C MET A 1 17.26 -15.63 -38.56
N SER A 2 16.26 -16.13 -39.32
CA SER A 2 15.18 -15.32 -39.91
C SER A 2 14.16 -14.96 -38.87
N LYS A 3 13.99 -13.64 -38.58
CA LYS A 3 12.86 -13.11 -37.81
C LYS A 3 11.60 -13.27 -38.66
N LYS A 4 10.76 -14.27 -38.36
CA LYS A 4 9.42 -14.39 -38.95
C LYS A 4 8.61 -13.12 -38.51
N ARG A 5 8.40 -12.21 -39.45
CA ARG A 5 7.43 -11.12 -39.31
C ARG A 5 6.03 -11.77 -39.27
N MET A 6 5.37 -11.64 -38.13
CA MET A 6 3.97 -12.03 -37.99
C MET A 6 3.14 -11.27 -39.03
N SER A 7 2.40 -11.98 -39.88
CA SER A 7 1.69 -11.36 -40.99
C SER A 7 0.61 -10.42 -40.48
N PHE A 8 0.44 -9.26 -41.13
CA PHE A 8 -0.60 -8.28 -40.85
C PHE A 8 -2.00 -8.90 -40.72
N ARG A 9 -2.29 -9.96 -41.49
CA ARG A 9 -3.53 -10.74 -41.41
C ARG A 9 -3.72 -11.44 -40.04
N VAL A 10 -2.65 -11.97 -39.48
CA VAL A 10 -2.70 -12.61 -38.15
C VAL A 10 -2.99 -11.58 -37.06
N VAL A 11 -2.39 -10.41 -37.16
CA VAL A 11 -2.67 -9.30 -36.23
C VAL A 11 -4.13 -8.82 -36.35
N CYS A 12 -4.63 -8.67 -37.62
CA CYS A 12 -6.04 -8.30 -37.85
C CYS A 12 -7.02 -9.37 -37.36
N CYS A 13 -6.69 -10.67 -37.53
CA CYS A 13 -7.52 -11.77 -37.00
C CYS A 13 -7.55 -11.77 -35.47
N PHE A 14 -6.45 -11.48 -34.78
CA PHE A 14 -6.44 -11.34 -33.34
C PHE A 14 -7.23 -10.13 -32.86
N ILE A 15 -7.14 -8.98 -33.56
CA ILE A 15 -7.93 -7.78 -33.26
C ILE A 15 -9.42 -8.04 -33.53
N ALA A 16 -9.78 -8.72 -34.61
CA ALA A 16 -11.17 -9.06 -34.92
C ALA A 16 -11.75 -10.08 -33.95
N LEU A 17 -10.99 -11.10 -33.54
CA LEU A 17 -11.39 -12.07 -32.52
C LEU A 17 -11.55 -11.37 -31.16
N PHE A 18 -10.70 -10.42 -30.86
CA PHE A 18 -10.76 -9.59 -29.64
C PHE A 18 -11.99 -8.70 -29.63
N LEU A 19 -12.34 -8.07 -30.76
CA LEU A 19 -13.55 -7.27 -30.93
C LEU A 19 -14.83 -8.12 -30.85
N ILE A 20 -14.81 -9.34 -31.41
CA ILE A 20 -15.95 -10.28 -31.35
C ILE A 20 -16.16 -10.77 -29.90
N LEU A 21 -15.11 -11.07 -29.15
CA LEU A 21 -15.20 -11.44 -27.74
C LEU A 21 -15.64 -10.26 -26.87
N ALA A 22 -15.28 -9.04 -27.23
CA ALA A 22 -15.73 -7.82 -26.55
C ALA A 22 -17.22 -7.51 -26.79
N VAL A 23 -17.76 -7.88 -27.96
CA VAL A 23 -19.16 -7.65 -28.32
C VAL A 23 -20.10 -8.78 -27.85
N SER A 24 -19.57 -9.98 -27.60
CA SER A 24 -20.39 -11.14 -27.16
C SER A 24 -20.78 -11.16 -25.69
N GLY A 25 -20.56 -10.07 -24.94
CA GLY A 25 -21.23 -9.78 -23.66
C GLY A 25 -20.97 -10.73 -22.51
N CYS A 26 -20.03 -11.66 -22.60
CA CYS A 26 -19.67 -12.54 -21.51
C CYS A 26 -18.50 -11.97 -20.69
N GLY A 27 -18.78 -11.31 -19.59
CA GLY A 27 -17.84 -11.19 -18.47
C GLY A 27 -16.68 -10.20 -18.58
N LEU A 28 -16.67 -9.25 -19.54
CA LEU A 28 -15.57 -8.31 -19.75
C LEU A 28 -15.65 -7.00 -18.97
N PHE A 29 -16.75 -6.76 -18.28
CA PHE A 29 -16.89 -5.58 -17.43
C PHE A 29 -16.86 -6.00 -15.97
N ILE A 30 -15.87 -5.51 -15.23
CA ILE A 30 -15.88 -5.63 -13.78
C ILE A 30 -17.07 -4.80 -13.32
N GLU A 31 -18.02 -5.45 -12.67
CA GLU A 31 -19.06 -4.78 -11.93
C GLU A 31 -18.36 -4.05 -10.77
N THR A 32 -18.31 -2.73 -10.86
CA THR A 32 -17.71 -1.92 -9.80
C THR A 32 -18.69 -1.83 -8.65
N ILE A 33 -18.23 -2.09 -7.43
CA ILE A 33 -19.05 -1.90 -6.22
C ILE A 33 -19.32 -0.41 -6.06
N PRO A 34 -20.59 0.03 -6.13
CA PRO A 34 -20.95 1.42 -5.89
C PRO A 34 -20.56 1.85 -4.48
N LYS A 35 -20.23 3.12 -4.31
CA LYS A 35 -19.84 3.71 -3.02
C LYS A 35 -20.85 3.48 -1.88
N GLY A 36 -22.15 3.35 -2.21
CA GLY A 36 -23.22 3.07 -1.26
C GLY A 36 -23.37 1.60 -0.84
N GLU A 37 -22.73 0.67 -1.57
CA GLU A 37 -22.88 -0.78 -1.40
C GLU A 37 -21.61 -1.45 -0.89
N ILE A 38 -20.78 -0.72 -0.13
CA ILE A 38 -19.53 -1.25 0.43
C ILE A 38 -19.87 -2.41 1.38
N PRO A 39 -19.42 -3.65 1.07
CA PRO A 39 -19.70 -4.81 1.90
C PRO A 39 -18.92 -4.76 3.22
N GLY A 40 -19.55 -5.21 4.31
CA GLY A 40 -18.88 -5.48 5.57
C GLY A 40 -18.39 -4.25 6.30
N LYS A 41 -19.28 -3.30 6.60
CA LYS A 41 -18.96 -2.25 7.58
C LYS A 41 -18.83 -2.90 8.95
N ALA A 42 -17.60 -3.05 9.41
CA ALA A 42 -17.33 -3.44 10.79
C ALA A 42 -17.72 -2.31 11.75
N PRO A 43 -18.00 -2.60 13.03
CA PRO A 43 -18.32 -1.57 14.02
C PRO A 43 -17.21 -0.49 14.16
N GLU A 44 -15.98 -0.83 13.78
CA GLU A 44 -14.79 0.02 13.87
C GLU A 44 -14.60 0.92 12.65
N ASP A 45 -15.33 0.66 11.53
CA ASP A 45 -15.27 1.47 10.32
C ASP A 45 -15.78 2.89 10.59
N ARG A 46 -14.94 3.86 10.27
CA ARG A 46 -15.24 5.29 10.40
C ARG A 46 -15.02 6.01 9.09
N TYR A 47 -15.68 7.13 8.94
CA TYR A 47 -15.53 7.99 7.77
C TYR A 47 -15.42 9.45 8.19
N VAL A 48 -14.55 10.20 7.53
CA VAL A 48 -14.42 11.64 7.70
C VAL A 48 -14.25 12.32 6.35
N MET A 49 -15.01 13.40 6.13
CA MET A 49 -14.90 14.22 4.93
C MET A 49 -13.85 15.31 5.14
N ILE A 50 -12.81 15.32 4.32
CA ILE A 50 -11.76 16.34 4.34
C ILE A 50 -11.50 16.77 2.90
N ASP A 51 -11.61 18.08 2.62
CA ASP A 51 -11.33 18.67 1.32
C ASP A 51 -12.00 17.92 0.14
N HIS A 52 -13.30 17.58 0.30
CA HIS A 52 -14.14 16.84 -0.65
C HIS A 52 -13.77 15.37 -0.87
N VAL A 53 -12.86 14.81 -0.08
CA VAL A 53 -12.51 13.38 -0.07
C VAL A 53 -13.07 12.75 1.20
N ASN A 54 -13.89 11.71 1.05
CA ASN A 54 -14.38 10.93 2.18
C ASN A 54 -13.36 9.82 2.50
N TYR A 55 -12.64 9.98 3.59
CA TYR A 55 -11.64 9.02 4.05
C TYR A 55 -12.26 7.96 4.93
N HIS A 56 -12.04 6.71 4.61
CA HIS A 56 -12.30 5.58 5.49
C HIS A 56 -11.10 5.35 6.41
N TYR A 57 -11.37 5.07 7.67
CA TYR A 57 -10.35 4.70 8.65
C TYR A 57 -10.91 3.77 9.71
N LEU A 58 -10.04 3.03 10.38
CA LEU A 58 -10.35 2.26 11.57
C LEU A 58 -9.80 2.99 12.79
N GLU A 59 -10.59 3.00 13.87
CA GLU A 59 -10.21 3.58 15.14
C GLU A 59 -10.50 2.60 16.27
N TYR A 60 -9.47 2.29 17.02
CA TYR A 60 -9.53 1.45 18.21
C TYR A 60 -9.02 2.25 19.41
N PRO A 61 -9.92 2.88 20.19
CA PRO A 61 -9.54 3.72 21.32
C PRO A 61 -8.72 2.94 22.36
N GLY A 62 -7.69 3.59 22.88
CA GLY A 62 -6.83 3.10 23.96
C GLY A 62 -6.32 4.25 24.81
N ALA A 63 -5.80 3.96 26.00
CA ALA A 63 -5.21 4.96 26.90
C ALA A 63 -3.71 5.17 26.66
N GLY A 64 -3.08 4.30 25.89
CA GLY A 64 -1.67 4.35 25.52
C GLY A 64 -1.40 5.29 24.33
N PRO A 65 -0.14 5.34 23.87
CA PRO A 65 0.27 6.13 22.72
C PRO A 65 -0.55 5.84 21.46
N ASP A 66 -0.73 6.86 20.62
CA ASP A 66 -1.34 6.73 19.32
C ASP A 66 -0.38 6.02 18.35
N ILE A 67 -0.86 4.93 17.73
CA ILE A 67 -0.17 4.22 16.63
C ILE A 67 -0.95 4.48 15.34
N PHE A 68 -0.26 5.02 14.33
CA PHE A 68 -0.87 5.31 13.04
C PHE A 68 -0.32 4.40 11.95
N LEU A 69 -1.20 3.55 11.40
CA LEU A 69 -0.89 2.48 10.46
C LEU A 69 -1.21 2.91 9.01
N LEU A 70 -0.21 2.87 8.14
CA LEU A 70 -0.31 3.24 6.72
C LEU A 70 0.00 2.03 5.83
N HIS A 71 -0.96 1.68 4.97
CA HIS A 71 -0.88 0.53 4.07
C HIS A 71 -0.04 0.78 2.81
N GLY A 72 0.31 -0.28 2.09
CA GLY A 72 1.07 -0.26 0.84
C GLY A 72 0.25 0.09 -0.41
N PHE A 73 0.92 0.10 -1.57
CA PHE A 73 0.28 0.27 -2.88
C PHE A 73 -0.74 -0.83 -3.14
N ALA A 74 -1.90 -0.45 -3.70
CA ALA A 74 -3.01 -1.36 -4.02
C ALA A 74 -3.52 -2.21 -2.83
N SER A 75 -3.29 -1.73 -1.61
CA SER A 75 -3.73 -2.32 -0.35
C SER A 75 -4.76 -1.43 0.35
N SER A 76 -5.03 -1.69 1.62
CA SER A 76 -5.99 -0.96 2.46
C SER A 76 -5.71 -1.21 3.93
N THR A 77 -6.54 -0.67 4.82
CA THR A 77 -6.55 -0.97 6.26
C THR A 77 -6.63 -2.47 6.57
N TYR A 78 -7.18 -3.28 5.67
CA TYR A 78 -7.27 -4.74 5.79
C TYR A 78 -5.91 -5.41 6.07
N THR A 79 -4.82 -4.89 5.53
CA THR A 79 -3.47 -5.47 5.73
C THR A 79 -3.05 -5.49 7.22
N TRP A 80 -3.70 -4.66 8.06
CA TRP A 80 -3.41 -4.52 9.48
C TRP A 80 -4.33 -5.34 10.40
N GLU A 81 -5.38 -5.96 9.84
CA GLU A 81 -6.42 -6.67 10.58
C GLU A 81 -5.86 -7.63 11.64
N LYS A 82 -4.81 -8.37 11.29
CA LYS A 82 -4.22 -9.37 12.19
C LYS A 82 -3.23 -8.82 13.21
N VAL A 83 -2.67 -7.61 12.98
CA VAL A 83 -1.74 -6.95 13.91
C VAL A 83 -2.48 -6.11 14.94
N ILE A 84 -3.55 -5.43 14.54
CA ILE A 84 -4.33 -4.54 15.40
C ILE A 84 -4.72 -5.17 16.75
N PRO A 85 -5.24 -6.41 16.82
CA PRO A 85 -5.62 -7.02 18.09
C PRO A 85 -4.49 -7.13 19.11
N TYR A 86 -3.26 -7.35 18.66
CA TYR A 86 -2.09 -7.39 19.55
C TYR A 86 -1.74 -6.01 20.08
N LEU A 87 -1.83 -4.96 19.24
CA LEU A 87 -1.56 -3.59 19.66
C LEU A 87 -2.60 -3.08 20.64
N THR A 88 -3.88 -3.27 20.32
CA THR A 88 -4.99 -2.87 21.20
C THR A 88 -4.99 -3.65 22.52
N GLY A 89 -4.59 -4.92 22.50
CA GLY A 89 -4.38 -5.74 23.69
C GLY A 89 -3.32 -5.21 24.67
N GLN A 90 -2.42 -4.34 24.20
CA GLN A 90 -1.45 -3.61 25.04
C GLN A 90 -1.95 -2.22 25.46
N GLY A 91 -3.19 -1.86 25.08
CA GLY A 91 -3.80 -0.59 25.44
C GLY A 91 -3.42 0.59 24.56
N TYR A 92 -2.75 0.37 23.42
CA TYR A 92 -2.47 1.43 22.45
C TYR A 92 -3.76 1.94 21.80
N HIS A 93 -3.80 3.24 21.49
CA HIS A 93 -4.81 3.82 20.61
C HIS A 93 -4.37 3.63 19.16
N VAL A 94 -5.12 2.85 18.39
CA VAL A 94 -4.70 2.44 17.05
C VAL A 94 -5.58 3.07 15.98
N TRP A 95 -4.94 3.71 15.04
CA TRP A 95 -5.53 4.30 13.84
C TRP A 95 -4.99 3.60 12.60
N ALA A 96 -5.86 3.23 11.68
CA ALA A 96 -5.46 2.74 10.37
C ALA A 96 -6.25 3.48 9.30
N LEU A 97 -5.57 4.06 8.32
CA LEU A 97 -6.17 4.91 7.28
C LEU A 97 -6.15 4.21 5.93
N ASP A 98 -7.30 4.17 5.25
CA ASP A 98 -7.32 3.99 3.81
C ASP A 98 -6.93 5.32 3.15
N MET A 99 -5.71 5.42 2.63
CA MET A 99 -5.24 6.62 1.94
C MET A 99 -6.12 6.93 0.72
N LYS A 100 -6.17 8.19 0.29
CA LYS A 100 -6.92 8.57 -0.92
C LYS A 100 -6.59 7.66 -2.10
N GLY A 101 -7.61 7.16 -2.77
CA GLY A 101 -7.44 6.25 -3.90
C GLY A 101 -7.41 4.78 -3.55
N ALA A 102 -7.43 4.42 -2.25
CA ALA A 102 -7.34 3.05 -1.76
C ALA A 102 -8.54 2.63 -0.92
N GLY A 103 -8.68 1.33 -0.71
CA GLY A 103 -9.67 0.73 0.19
C GLY A 103 -11.08 1.24 -0.03
N TRP A 104 -11.70 1.70 1.04
CA TRP A 104 -13.03 2.31 1.03
C TRP A 104 -13.02 3.84 0.98
N SER A 105 -11.86 4.49 0.99
CA SER A 105 -11.72 5.93 0.77
C SER A 105 -12.08 6.33 -0.65
N ASP A 106 -12.43 7.60 -0.84
CA ASP A 106 -12.76 8.15 -2.15
C ASP A 106 -11.60 8.11 -3.14
N LYS A 107 -11.96 8.04 -4.42
CA LYS A 107 -11.04 7.92 -5.56
C LYS A 107 -11.38 8.96 -6.64
N PRO A 108 -11.28 10.27 -6.31
CA PRO A 108 -11.59 11.34 -7.27
C PRO A 108 -10.63 11.30 -8.47
N LYS A 109 -11.13 11.67 -9.66
CA LYS A 109 -10.32 11.70 -10.88
C LYS A 109 -9.57 13.01 -11.08
N ASP A 110 -10.07 14.09 -10.52
CA ASP A 110 -9.58 15.47 -10.74
C ASP A 110 -8.56 15.85 -9.67
N THR A 111 -7.65 14.91 -9.35
CA THR A 111 -6.65 15.09 -8.30
C THR A 111 -5.36 14.38 -8.64
N THR A 112 -4.28 14.80 -7.98
CA THR A 112 -2.96 14.18 -8.13
C THR A 112 -2.84 12.96 -7.22
N TYR A 113 -2.25 11.90 -7.75
CA TYR A 113 -1.89 10.68 -7.04
C TYR A 113 -0.37 10.52 -7.09
N ASP A 114 0.32 10.97 -6.05
CA ASP A 114 1.74 10.75 -5.82
C ASP A 114 2.05 10.69 -4.33
N THR A 115 3.23 10.21 -3.97
CA THR A 115 3.62 10.00 -2.57
C THR A 115 3.66 11.29 -1.76
N ILE A 116 4.05 12.42 -2.38
CA ILE A 116 4.15 13.73 -1.70
C ILE A 116 2.74 14.26 -1.40
N THR A 117 1.82 14.13 -2.38
CA THR A 117 0.41 14.48 -2.19
C THR A 117 -0.24 13.62 -1.10
N LEU A 118 -0.01 12.30 -1.12
CA LEU A 118 -0.51 11.41 -0.06
C LEU A 118 0.03 11.81 1.32
N MET A 119 1.31 12.17 1.42
CA MET A 119 1.89 12.66 2.68
C MET A 119 1.18 13.92 3.17
N ARG A 120 0.96 14.92 2.31
CA ARG A 120 0.24 16.15 2.67
C ARG A 120 -1.19 15.89 3.13
N GLU A 121 -1.86 14.95 2.50
CA GLU A 121 -3.21 14.54 2.87
C GLU A 121 -3.25 13.79 4.20
N VAL A 122 -2.29 12.91 4.46
CA VAL A 122 -2.10 12.27 5.77
C VAL A 122 -1.86 13.33 6.86
N ASN A 123 -1.00 14.32 6.59
CA ASN A 123 -0.79 15.43 7.54
C ASN A 123 -2.09 16.21 7.80
N ARG A 124 -2.84 16.54 6.74
CA ARG A 124 -4.13 17.22 6.85
C ARG A 124 -5.16 16.39 7.62
N TRP A 125 -5.19 15.07 7.38
CA TRP A 125 -6.06 14.15 8.09
C TRP A 125 -5.73 14.13 9.59
N MET A 126 -4.46 14.04 9.95
CA MET A 126 -4.01 14.11 11.35
C MET A 126 -4.44 15.40 12.04
N ASP A 127 -4.32 16.55 11.34
CA ASP A 127 -4.73 17.84 11.89
C ASP A 127 -6.24 17.88 12.19
N VAL A 128 -7.07 17.34 11.28
CA VAL A 128 -8.53 17.28 11.47
C VAL A 128 -8.90 16.34 12.59
N MET A 129 -8.20 15.22 12.75
CA MET A 129 -8.44 14.25 13.81
C MET A 129 -7.79 14.67 15.16
N GLY A 130 -7.03 15.75 15.18
CA GLY A 130 -6.38 16.25 16.39
C GLY A 130 -5.15 15.45 16.83
N LEU A 131 -4.60 14.60 15.96
CA LEU A 131 -3.40 13.80 16.23
C LEU A 131 -2.15 14.68 16.16
N LYS A 132 -1.44 14.81 17.27
CA LYS A 132 -0.26 15.67 17.39
C LYS A 132 1.06 14.90 17.35
N HIS A 133 1.09 13.74 18.01
CA HIS A 133 2.27 12.90 18.12
C HIS A 133 1.83 11.44 17.97
N VAL A 134 2.42 10.71 17.05
CA VAL A 134 2.07 9.31 16.82
C VAL A 134 3.32 8.45 16.60
N VAL A 135 3.20 7.18 16.89
CA VAL A 135 4.10 6.18 16.34
C VAL A 135 3.60 5.85 14.93
N PHE A 136 4.33 6.29 13.89
CA PHE A 136 4.02 5.88 12.53
C PHE A 136 4.49 4.45 12.28
N ALA A 137 3.62 3.63 11.70
CA ALA A 137 4.00 2.34 11.13
C ALA A 137 3.48 2.26 9.69
N GLY A 138 4.37 2.08 8.74
CA GLY A 138 4.01 2.03 7.32
C GLY A 138 4.66 0.85 6.58
N ASN A 139 3.84 0.14 5.79
CA ASN A 139 4.32 -0.89 4.89
C ASN A 139 4.48 -0.33 3.48
N SER A 140 5.61 -0.64 2.81
CA SER A 140 5.82 -0.32 1.40
C SER A 140 5.63 1.18 1.08
N LEU A 141 4.65 1.55 0.26
CA LEU A 141 4.26 2.94 -0.01
C LEU A 141 3.87 3.69 1.29
N GLY A 142 3.15 3.04 2.20
CA GLY A 142 2.81 3.62 3.50
C GLY A 142 4.05 3.95 4.33
N GLY A 143 5.10 3.14 4.22
CA GLY A 143 6.40 3.42 4.81
C GLY A 143 7.06 4.67 4.20
N ALA A 144 6.99 4.84 2.87
CA ALA A 144 7.48 6.05 2.22
C ALA A 144 6.69 7.31 2.66
N VAL A 145 5.37 7.20 2.82
CA VAL A 145 4.54 8.30 3.33
C VAL A 145 4.92 8.64 4.78
N ALA A 146 5.08 7.63 5.64
CA ALA A 146 5.52 7.82 7.03
C ALA A 146 6.93 8.44 7.12
N LEU A 147 7.85 8.03 6.23
CA LEU A 147 9.18 8.61 6.11
C LEU A 147 9.12 10.10 5.74
N LEU A 148 8.30 10.45 4.74
CA LEU A 148 8.10 11.84 4.33
C LEU A 148 7.44 12.67 5.44
N MET A 149 6.45 12.11 6.16
CA MET A 149 5.85 12.76 7.33
C MET A 149 6.91 13.07 8.39
N THR A 150 7.79 12.11 8.68
CA THR A 150 8.86 12.30 9.66
C THR A 150 9.89 13.36 9.23
N LEU A 151 10.18 13.47 7.93
CA LEU A 151 11.09 14.49 7.38
C LEU A 151 10.49 15.89 7.39
N GLU A 152 9.22 16.03 7.02
CA GLU A 152 8.56 17.33 6.88
C GLU A 152 7.91 17.81 8.20
N HIS A 153 7.49 16.87 9.06
CA HIS A 153 6.80 17.11 10.32
C HIS A 153 7.39 16.25 11.44
N PRO A 154 8.69 16.42 11.78
CA PRO A 154 9.36 15.57 12.76
C PRO A 154 8.75 15.66 14.16
N ASP A 155 8.10 16.76 14.48
CA ASP A 155 7.36 17.01 15.73
C ASP A 155 6.09 16.15 15.86
N LYS A 156 5.53 15.67 14.74
CA LYS A 156 4.35 14.78 14.74
C LYS A 156 4.72 13.29 14.85
N THR A 157 6.00 12.95 14.80
CA THR A 157 6.48 11.57 14.82
C THR A 157 7.21 11.28 16.13
N ASP A 158 6.63 10.45 17.00
CA ASP A 158 7.34 9.98 18.20
C ASP A 158 8.38 8.91 17.83
N LYS A 159 7.94 7.91 17.08
CA LYS A 159 8.78 6.82 16.55
C LYS A 159 8.32 6.47 15.14
N LEU A 160 9.24 5.96 14.34
CA LEU A 160 8.99 5.52 12.97
C LEU A 160 9.19 4.02 12.86
N ILE A 161 8.25 3.32 12.23
CA ILE A 161 8.32 1.89 11.94
C ILE A 161 8.16 1.71 10.43
N LEU A 162 9.23 1.29 9.77
CA LEU A 162 9.32 1.02 8.35
C LEU A 162 9.25 -0.48 8.10
N ILE A 163 8.17 -0.96 7.49
CA ILE A 163 7.96 -2.38 7.16
C ILE A 163 8.08 -2.55 5.65
N ASP A 164 9.13 -3.22 5.19
CA ASP A 164 9.42 -3.41 3.75
C ASP A 164 9.21 -2.13 2.95
N SER A 165 9.74 -1.02 3.47
CA SER A 165 9.38 0.33 3.08
C SER A 165 9.97 0.74 1.73
N ALA A 166 9.20 1.43 0.91
CA ALA A 166 9.75 2.21 -0.19
C ALA A 166 10.50 3.45 0.37
N GLY A 167 11.50 3.93 -0.39
CA GLY A 167 12.31 5.10 -0.02
C GLY A 167 13.57 5.23 -0.87
N TYR A 168 13.99 4.16 -1.48
CA TYR A 168 15.14 4.13 -2.38
C TYR A 168 14.74 3.70 -3.80
N PRO A 169 15.48 4.10 -4.83
CA PRO A 169 15.30 3.59 -6.18
C PRO A 169 15.47 2.06 -6.23
N ILE A 170 14.46 1.37 -6.76
CA ILE A 170 14.45 -0.07 -6.96
C ILE A 170 14.07 -0.43 -8.39
N LYS A 171 14.33 -1.68 -8.79
CA LYS A 171 13.80 -2.22 -10.04
C LYS A 171 12.28 -2.35 -9.89
N ARG A 172 11.54 -1.58 -10.69
CA ARG A 172 10.07 -1.51 -10.60
C ARG A 172 9.43 -2.88 -10.83
N PRO A 173 8.50 -3.33 -9.96
CA PRO A 173 7.67 -4.49 -10.20
C PRO A 173 6.93 -4.42 -11.54
N PHE A 174 6.58 -5.58 -12.11
CA PHE A 174 5.97 -5.64 -13.44
C PHE A 174 4.69 -4.80 -13.54
N VAL A 175 3.82 -4.86 -12.52
CA VAL A 175 2.55 -4.11 -12.47
C VAL A 175 2.78 -2.59 -12.54
N ILE A 176 3.82 -2.08 -11.88
CA ILE A 176 4.17 -0.65 -11.93
C ILE A 176 4.68 -0.26 -13.33
N ARG A 177 5.46 -1.14 -13.99
CA ARG A 177 5.92 -0.90 -15.37
C ARG A 177 4.75 -0.88 -16.36
N LEU A 178 3.79 -1.78 -16.19
CA LEU A 178 2.58 -1.85 -17.03
C LEU A 178 1.75 -0.56 -16.91
N ALA A 179 1.61 -0.01 -15.71
CA ALA A 179 0.86 1.23 -15.47
C ALA A 179 1.40 2.44 -16.24
N LYS A 180 2.70 2.46 -16.60
CA LYS A 180 3.33 3.53 -17.39
C LYS A 180 3.03 3.48 -18.89
N MET A 181 2.42 2.40 -19.38
CA MET A 181 2.05 2.30 -20.78
C MET A 181 0.86 3.23 -21.12
N PRO A 182 0.80 3.74 -22.37
CA PRO A 182 -0.39 4.43 -22.85
C PRO A 182 -1.62 3.53 -22.68
N PHE A 183 -2.75 4.13 -22.31
CA PHE A 183 -4.02 3.40 -22.09
C PHE A 183 -3.94 2.24 -21.08
N ALA A 184 -2.98 2.28 -20.15
CA ALA A 184 -2.80 1.22 -19.16
C ALA A 184 -4.04 1.01 -18.29
N ALA A 185 -4.72 2.08 -17.87
CA ALA A 185 -5.93 1.98 -17.07
C ALA A 185 -7.07 1.25 -17.81
N GLU A 186 -7.23 1.54 -19.09
CA GLU A 186 -8.22 0.92 -19.97
C GLU A 186 -7.87 -0.56 -20.23
N ILE A 187 -6.60 -0.85 -20.48
CA ILE A 187 -6.11 -2.23 -20.69
C ILE A 187 -6.26 -3.04 -19.40
N VAL A 188 -5.82 -2.48 -18.26
CA VAL A 188 -5.95 -3.16 -16.96
C VAL A 188 -7.42 -3.43 -16.67
N ARG A 189 -8.33 -2.47 -16.92
CA ARG A 189 -9.77 -2.64 -16.71
C ARG A 189 -10.36 -3.82 -17.51
N LEU A 190 -9.87 -4.07 -18.72
CA LEU A 190 -10.35 -5.19 -19.57
C LEU A 190 -9.93 -6.56 -19.03
N PHE A 191 -8.80 -6.63 -18.33
CA PHE A 191 -8.19 -7.89 -17.88
C PHE A 191 -8.15 -8.02 -16.37
N PHE A 192 -8.55 -6.98 -15.61
CA PHE A 192 -8.53 -7.05 -14.16
C PHE A 192 -9.57 -8.04 -13.65
N GLY A 193 -9.20 -8.84 -12.70
CA GLY A 193 -10.07 -9.85 -12.10
C GLY A 193 -9.39 -10.49 -10.89
N ARG A 194 -10.12 -11.36 -10.18
CA ARG A 194 -9.60 -12.10 -9.02
C ARG A 194 -8.26 -12.80 -9.32
N TRP A 195 -8.06 -13.27 -10.55
CA TRP A 195 -6.81 -13.93 -10.95
C TRP A 195 -5.59 -13.00 -10.91
N VAL A 196 -5.78 -11.70 -11.24
CA VAL A 196 -4.72 -10.68 -11.13
C VAL A 196 -4.37 -10.48 -9.66
N VAL A 197 -5.38 -10.31 -8.80
CA VAL A 197 -5.19 -10.17 -7.35
C VAL A 197 -4.49 -11.39 -6.77
N LYS A 198 -4.97 -12.60 -7.09
CA LYS A 198 -4.36 -13.86 -6.66
C LYS A 198 -2.88 -13.95 -7.05
N ARG A 199 -2.57 -13.62 -8.31
CA ARG A 199 -1.20 -13.63 -8.81
C ARG A 199 -0.32 -12.61 -8.06
N THR A 200 -0.82 -11.38 -7.90
CA THR A 200 -0.07 -10.32 -7.19
C THR A 200 0.17 -10.68 -5.74
N LEU A 201 -0.83 -11.23 -5.04
CA LEU A 201 -0.66 -11.70 -3.67
C LEU A 201 0.40 -12.79 -3.57
N LYS A 202 0.45 -13.73 -4.52
CA LYS A 202 1.51 -14.75 -4.57
C LYS A 202 2.91 -14.18 -4.86
N GLU A 203 3.01 -13.00 -5.46
CA GLU A 203 4.29 -12.33 -5.65
C GLU A 203 4.77 -11.59 -4.39
N VAL A 204 3.84 -11.18 -3.50
CA VAL A 204 4.18 -10.44 -2.27
C VAL A 204 4.26 -11.32 -1.03
N PHE A 205 3.62 -12.48 -1.02
CA PHE A 205 3.72 -13.47 0.06
C PHE A 205 4.86 -14.46 -0.20
N TYR A 206 5.63 -14.79 0.83
CA TYR A 206 6.60 -15.88 0.76
C TYR A 206 5.90 -17.25 0.63
N ASN A 207 4.84 -17.46 1.43
CA ASN A 207 4.10 -18.70 1.42
C ASN A 207 2.78 -18.56 0.66
N ASP A 208 2.73 -19.11 -0.56
CA ASP A 208 1.55 -19.15 -1.42
C ASP A 208 0.29 -19.72 -0.75
N ALA A 209 0.43 -20.64 0.23
CA ALA A 209 -0.70 -21.23 0.94
C ALA A 209 -1.47 -20.21 1.81
N MET A 210 -0.86 -19.07 2.15
CA MET A 210 -1.52 -17.99 2.87
C MET A 210 -2.42 -17.12 1.98
N VAL A 211 -2.34 -17.28 0.67
CA VAL A 211 -3.18 -16.58 -0.31
C VAL A 211 -4.50 -17.34 -0.48
N THR A 212 -5.35 -17.25 0.54
CA THR A 212 -6.67 -17.90 0.58
C THR A 212 -7.68 -17.20 -0.32
N GLU A 213 -8.77 -17.87 -0.69
CA GLU A 213 -9.84 -17.25 -1.47
C GLU A 213 -10.49 -16.07 -0.72
N GLU A 214 -10.64 -16.17 0.62
CA GLU A 214 -11.11 -15.07 1.46
C GLU A 214 -10.22 -13.85 1.35
N LYS A 215 -8.89 -14.04 1.43
CA LYS A 215 -7.93 -12.95 1.25
C LYS A 215 -8.02 -12.34 -0.15
N ILE A 216 -8.14 -13.17 -1.18
CA ILE A 216 -8.33 -12.70 -2.56
C ILE A 216 -9.60 -11.85 -2.65
N ASP A 217 -10.70 -12.28 -2.04
CA ASP A 217 -11.96 -11.53 -2.02
C ASP A 217 -11.83 -10.20 -1.28
N ALA A 218 -11.16 -10.19 -0.15
CA ALA A 218 -10.94 -8.98 0.64
C ALA A 218 -10.16 -7.92 -0.14
N TYR A 219 -9.13 -8.30 -0.88
CA TYR A 219 -8.38 -7.39 -1.76
C TYR A 219 -9.16 -7.03 -3.01
N PHE A 220 -9.78 -8.02 -3.67
CA PHE A 220 -10.52 -7.80 -4.90
C PHE A 220 -11.70 -6.84 -4.72
N SER A 221 -12.48 -6.99 -3.65
CA SER A 221 -13.61 -6.10 -3.36
C SER A 221 -13.18 -4.63 -3.22
N ARG A 222 -12.08 -4.37 -2.51
CA ARG A 222 -11.54 -3.01 -2.32
C ARG A 222 -10.97 -2.42 -3.61
N LEU A 223 -10.35 -3.25 -4.45
CA LEU A 223 -9.82 -2.86 -5.75
C LEU A 223 -10.91 -2.75 -6.84
N SER A 224 -12.09 -3.32 -6.62
CA SER A 224 -13.25 -3.26 -7.53
C SER A 224 -14.20 -2.12 -7.23
N THR A 225 -13.85 -1.19 -6.34
CA THR A 225 -14.65 0.01 -6.08
C THR A 225 -14.53 1.02 -7.22
N GLU A 226 -15.49 1.92 -7.31
CA GLU A 226 -15.54 2.97 -8.34
C GLU A 226 -14.22 3.75 -8.41
N ASN A 227 -13.68 3.93 -9.62
CA ASN A 227 -12.41 4.61 -9.91
C ASN A 227 -11.13 3.99 -9.31
N SER A 228 -11.19 2.83 -8.65
CA SER A 228 -10.02 2.23 -8.00
C SER A 228 -8.88 1.94 -8.98
N LEU A 229 -9.19 1.35 -10.14
CA LEU A 229 -8.18 1.08 -11.15
C LEU A 229 -7.56 2.35 -11.73
N TYR A 230 -8.35 3.42 -11.87
CA TYR A 230 -7.84 4.73 -12.27
C TYR A 230 -6.85 5.28 -11.24
N ALA A 231 -7.25 5.33 -9.98
CA ALA A 231 -6.42 5.86 -8.88
C ALA A 231 -5.11 5.07 -8.74
N ASN A 232 -5.19 3.73 -8.74
CA ASN A 232 -4.01 2.87 -8.65
C ASN A 232 -3.08 3.02 -9.88
N THR A 233 -3.64 3.18 -11.09
CA THR A 233 -2.82 3.41 -12.29
C THR A 233 -2.16 4.78 -12.26
N ALA A 234 -2.88 5.83 -11.83
CA ALA A 234 -2.35 7.18 -11.69
C ALA A 234 -1.20 7.20 -10.66
N LEU A 235 -1.42 6.59 -9.49
CA LEU A 235 -0.39 6.45 -8.46
C LEU A 235 0.82 5.65 -8.95
N ALA A 236 0.61 4.51 -9.61
CA ALA A 236 1.71 3.71 -10.16
C ALA A 236 2.54 4.48 -11.19
N ARG A 237 1.92 5.34 -12.00
CA ARG A 237 2.61 6.23 -12.94
C ARG A 237 3.49 7.27 -12.26
N SER A 238 3.03 7.77 -11.11
CA SER A 238 3.73 8.79 -10.31
C SER A 238 4.80 8.21 -9.40
N LEU A 239 4.82 6.87 -9.19
CA LEU A 239 5.91 6.21 -8.46
C LEU A 239 7.20 6.34 -9.26
N ASP A 240 7.70 7.56 -9.31
CA ASP A 240 8.99 7.90 -9.91
C ASP A 240 10.00 8.11 -8.79
N PHE A 241 10.95 7.19 -8.70
CA PHE A 241 12.00 7.26 -7.68
C PHE A 241 12.90 8.48 -7.89
N ASP A 242 12.94 9.05 -9.11
CA ASP A 242 13.69 10.28 -9.37
C ASP A 242 13.03 11.48 -8.68
N ALA A 243 11.69 11.55 -8.66
CA ALA A 243 10.96 12.60 -7.93
C ALA A 243 11.17 12.52 -6.41
N LEU A 244 11.38 11.32 -5.87
CA LEU A 244 11.69 11.09 -4.46
C LEU A 244 13.19 11.17 -4.14
N SER A 245 14.06 11.36 -5.13
CA SER A 245 15.52 11.36 -4.94
C SER A 245 16.02 12.47 -4.01
N SER A 246 15.34 13.61 -3.97
CA SER A 246 15.64 14.70 -3.03
C SER A 246 15.36 14.27 -1.58
N TYR A 247 14.24 13.59 -1.34
CA TYR A 247 13.88 13.07 -0.02
C TYR A 247 14.78 11.91 0.42
N THR A 248 15.14 11.02 -0.51
CA THR A 248 16.09 9.94 -0.23
C THR A 248 17.42 10.46 0.32
N LYS A 249 17.91 11.59 -0.18
CA LYS A 249 19.12 12.22 0.32
C LYS A 249 18.98 12.81 1.72
N ARG A 250 17.74 13.10 2.15
CA ARG A 250 17.43 13.67 3.45
C ARG A 250 17.17 12.63 4.54
N ILE A 251 17.11 11.34 4.19
CA ILE A 251 16.91 10.25 5.19
C ILE A 251 17.87 10.38 6.39
N PRO A 252 19.16 10.74 6.24
CA PRO A 252 20.07 10.97 7.37
C PRO A 252 19.67 12.13 8.30
N GLU A 253 18.74 13.00 7.92
CA GLU A 253 18.22 14.07 8.78
C GLU A 253 17.28 13.56 9.87
N ILE A 254 16.69 12.37 9.69
CA ILE A 254 15.75 11.77 10.64
C ILE A 254 16.48 11.41 11.94
N LYS A 255 16.01 12.00 13.05
CA LYS A 255 16.55 11.75 14.40
C LYS A 255 15.63 10.87 15.25
N ASN A 256 14.39 10.69 14.83
CA ASN A 256 13.40 9.87 15.49
C ASN A 256 13.89 8.41 15.56
N ARG A 257 13.63 7.73 16.69
CA ARG A 257 13.91 6.29 16.78
C ARG A 257 13.14 5.57 15.67
N THR A 258 13.85 4.74 14.91
CA THR A 258 13.28 4.06 13.75
C THR A 258 13.47 2.55 13.86
N LEU A 259 12.37 1.79 13.75
CA LEU A 259 12.41 0.35 13.50
C LEU A 259 12.38 0.12 11.99
N ILE A 260 13.31 -0.67 11.49
CA ILE A 260 13.33 -1.19 10.13
C ILE A 260 13.01 -2.67 10.24
N LEU A 261 11.81 -3.08 9.82
CA LEU A 261 11.36 -4.46 9.83
C LEU A 261 11.26 -4.96 8.39
N TRP A 262 11.91 -6.07 8.09
CA TRP A 262 12.02 -6.52 6.70
C TRP A 262 11.81 -8.01 6.55
N GLY A 263 10.97 -8.40 5.57
CA GLY A 263 10.90 -9.77 5.09
C GLY A 263 12.17 -10.13 4.30
N LYS A 264 12.88 -11.19 4.71
CA LYS A 264 14.10 -11.62 4.04
C LYS A 264 13.91 -11.93 2.57
N ASP A 265 12.73 -12.44 2.25
CA ASP A 265 12.38 -12.98 0.95
C ASP A 265 11.42 -12.04 0.17
N ASP A 266 11.45 -10.74 0.49
CA ASP A 266 10.68 -9.73 -0.22
C ASP A 266 11.09 -9.63 -1.69
N ALA A 267 10.18 -10.04 -2.58
CA ALA A 267 10.39 -10.02 -4.04
C ALA A 267 10.09 -8.64 -4.67
N TRP A 268 9.44 -7.72 -3.93
CA TRP A 268 9.06 -6.40 -4.43
C TRP A 268 10.08 -5.32 -4.07
N ILE A 269 10.48 -5.25 -2.80
CA ILE A 269 11.51 -4.31 -2.34
C ILE A 269 12.64 -5.11 -1.69
N PRO A 270 13.77 -5.29 -2.39
CA PRO A 270 14.87 -6.12 -1.92
C PRO A 270 15.41 -5.70 -0.55
N LEU A 271 15.84 -6.69 0.25
CA LEU A 271 16.42 -6.50 1.60
C LEU A 271 17.58 -5.50 1.63
N GLU A 272 18.27 -5.32 0.49
CA GLU A 272 19.31 -4.30 0.32
C GLU A 272 18.83 -2.89 0.65
N SER A 273 17.53 -2.61 0.43
CA SER A 273 16.92 -1.33 0.83
C SER A 273 16.82 -1.23 2.36
N GLY A 274 16.52 -2.31 3.05
CA GLY A 274 16.55 -2.39 4.53
C GLY A 274 17.95 -2.12 5.09
N TYR A 275 18.98 -2.73 4.53
CA TYR A 275 20.37 -2.44 4.91
C TYR A 275 20.77 -1.00 4.61
N ARG A 276 20.25 -0.42 3.53
CA ARG A 276 20.52 0.98 3.19
C ARG A 276 19.85 1.92 4.19
N PHE A 277 18.61 1.66 4.58
CA PHE A 277 17.96 2.41 5.67
C PHE A 277 18.77 2.33 6.96
N SER A 278 19.23 1.14 7.36
CA SER A 278 20.06 0.93 8.56
C SER A 278 21.38 1.72 8.50
N LYS A 279 21.96 1.85 7.30
CA LYS A 279 23.17 2.65 7.12
C LYS A 279 22.92 4.17 7.19
N ASP A 280 21.80 4.64 6.64
CA ASP A 280 21.54 6.06 6.44
C ASP A 280 20.83 6.70 7.66
N LEU A 281 20.12 5.91 8.50
CA LEU A 281 19.44 6.37 9.71
C LEU A 281 20.35 6.27 10.94
N ALA A 282 20.39 7.34 11.74
CA ALA A 282 21.32 7.42 12.87
C ALA A 282 20.83 6.72 14.14
N ASN A 283 19.53 6.53 14.31
CA ASN A 283 18.90 5.96 15.52
C ASN A 283 17.92 4.86 15.12
N GLU A 284 18.44 3.76 14.63
CA GLU A 284 17.65 2.68 14.05
C GLU A 284 17.85 1.33 14.75
N LYS A 285 16.90 0.42 14.53
CA LYS A 285 16.98 -1.00 14.85
C LYS A 285 16.49 -1.78 13.62
N LEU A 286 17.37 -2.54 12.98
CA LEU A 286 16.99 -3.42 11.88
C LEU A 286 16.63 -4.82 12.41
N VAL A 287 15.46 -5.31 11.99
CA VAL A 287 15.01 -6.69 12.25
C VAL A 287 14.63 -7.34 10.93
N ILE A 288 15.19 -8.50 10.65
CA ILE A 288 14.95 -9.28 9.43
C ILE A 288 14.17 -10.54 9.79
N LEU A 289 13.02 -10.75 9.12
CA LEU A 289 12.19 -11.93 9.29
C LEU A 289 12.52 -12.97 8.21
N PRO A 290 13.09 -14.13 8.56
CA PRO A 290 13.30 -15.21 7.61
C PRO A 290 11.95 -15.77 7.14
N GLU A 291 11.92 -16.38 5.94
CA GLU A 291 10.70 -16.97 5.38
C GLU A 291 9.50 -16.03 5.44
N CYS A 292 9.70 -14.80 4.98
CA CYS A 292 8.73 -13.72 4.98
C CYS A 292 8.93 -12.85 3.75
N GLY A 293 7.84 -12.55 3.05
CA GLY A 293 7.81 -11.70 1.88
C GLY A 293 7.57 -10.24 2.23
N HIS A 294 6.84 -9.54 1.37
CA HIS A 294 6.63 -8.09 1.38
C HIS A 294 5.63 -7.59 2.44
N VAL A 295 4.89 -8.49 3.08
CA VAL A 295 3.79 -8.13 3.99
C VAL A 295 3.90 -8.85 5.36
N PRO A 296 4.97 -8.59 6.15
CA PRO A 296 5.19 -9.21 7.44
C PRO A 296 3.99 -9.11 8.38
N GLN A 297 3.25 -8.00 8.34
CA GLN A 297 2.05 -7.78 9.14
C GLN A 297 0.90 -8.75 8.80
N GLU A 298 0.94 -9.38 7.63
CA GLU A 298 -0.02 -10.40 7.22
C GLU A 298 0.54 -11.82 7.33
N GLU A 299 1.83 -11.99 7.06
CA GLU A 299 2.48 -13.31 7.05
C GLU A 299 2.87 -13.78 8.44
N LYS A 300 3.34 -12.87 9.28
CA LYS A 300 3.83 -13.13 10.65
C LYS A 300 3.26 -12.11 11.65
N PRO A 301 1.92 -12.00 11.76
CA PRO A 301 1.28 -10.90 12.49
C PRO A 301 1.67 -10.85 13.97
N GLU A 302 1.70 -11.98 14.67
CA GLU A 302 2.11 -12.04 16.08
C GLU A 302 3.56 -11.59 16.27
N GLN A 303 4.47 -12.11 15.45
CA GLN A 303 5.89 -11.75 15.52
C GLN A 303 6.11 -10.28 15.16
N THR A 304 5.43 -9.80 14.10
CA THR A 304 5.46 -8.39 13.68
C THR A 304 4.97 -7.49 14.80
N ALA A 305 3.80 -7.78 15.37
CA ALA A 305 3.24 -7.02 16.48
C ALA A 305 4.17 -7.01 17.70
N LYS A 306 4.71 -8.17 18.08
CA LYS A 306 5.66 -8.25 19.19
C LYS A 306 6.89 -7.37 18.99
N ILE A 307 7.49 -7.40 17.79
CA ILE A 307 8.67 -6.58 17.45
C ILE A 307 8.29 -5.08 17.51
N MET A 308 7.12 -4.69 17.01
CA MET A 308 6.62 -3.32 17.08
C MET A 308 6.44 -2.88 18.54
N ILE A 309 5.79 -3.69 19.37
CA ILE A 309 5.56 -3.41 20.79
C ILE A 309 6.88 -3.28 21.55
N ASP A 310 7.79 -4.25 21.42
CA ASP A 310 9.10 -4.21 22.06
C ASP A 310 9.89 -2.94 21.67
N PHE A 311 9.82 -2.53 20.40
CA PHE A 311 10.44 -1.30 19.94
C PHE A 311 9.77 -0.04 20.53
N ILE A 312 8.44 0.01 20.58
CA ILE A 312 7.69 1.14 21.13
C ILE A 312 8.01 1.31 22.61
N GLU A 313 8.10 0.23 23.37
CA GLU A 313 8.40 0.24 24.79
C GLU A 313 9.90 0.37 25.11
N GLY A 314 10.78 0.35 24.10
CA GLY A 314 12.22 0.52 24.28
C GLY A 314 12.96 -0.74 24.71
N ARG A 315 12.38 -1.91 24.47
CA ARG A 315 12.95 -3.23 24.72
C ARG A 315 13.77 -3.77 23.55
#